data_f6099e990795e24a50bd07456ef0085d
#
_entry.id   f6099e990795e24a50bd07456ef0085d
#
_cell.length_a   1.000
_cell.length_b   1.000
_cell.length_c   1.000
_cell.angle_alpha   90.00
_cell.angle_beta   90.00
_cell.angle_gamma   90.00
#
_symmetry.space_group_name_H-M   'P 1'
#
loop_
_entity.id
_entity.type
_entity.pdbx_description
1 polymer ?
#
loop_
_entity_poly.entity_id
_entity_poly.type
_entity_poly.pdbx_seq_one_letter_code
_entity_poly.pdbx_strand_id
1 'polypeptide(L)' 'LEVGEGDRPHAGYAHLAFSAGSREAGDQLTGRLRQAGYPVLSGPRTTGDGYYESCIAGAEGLRIEITI' A
#
# COMPACT_ATOMS: atom_id res chain seq x y z
N LEU A 1 1.95 -12.90 -2.99
CA LEU A 1 2.03 -11.93 -1.95
C LEU A 1 2.37 -12.57 -0.64
N GLU A 2 3.35 -12.06 0.01
CA GLU A 2 3.89 -12.73 1.13
C GLU A 2 4.07 -11.80 2.30
N VAL A 3 3.66 -12.26 3.48
CA VAL A 3 3.88 -11.51 4.70
C VAL A 3 5.08 -12.13 5.38
N GLY A 4 6.04 -11.31 5.71
CA GLY A 4 7.24 -11.81 6.34
C GLY A 4 6.97 -12.37 7.72
N GLU A 5 7.88 -13.22 8.14
CA GLU A 5 7.75 -13.84 9.43
C GLU A 5 7.67 -12.86 10.56
N GLY A 6 8.41 -11.80 10.44
CA GLY A 6 8.43 -10.80 11.47
C GLY A 6 7.20 -9.94 11.49
N ASP A 7 6.35 -10.13 10.49
CA ASP A 7 5.16 -9.30 10.35
C ASP A 7 3.94 -9.93 10.91
N ARG A 8 4.10 -10.85 11.79
CA ARG A 8 2.94 -11.44 12.40
C ARG A 8 2.07 -10.38 12.99
N PRO A 9 0.77 -10.50 12.81
CA PRO A 9 -0.13 -9.50 13.36
C PRO A 9 -0.06 -9.56 14.88
N HIS A 10 0.38 -8.50 15.43
CA HIS A 10 0.28 -8.34 16.84
C HIS A 10 -0.17 -6.93 17.00
N ALA A 11 -0.93 -6.69 17.98
CA ALA A 11 -1.53 -5.40 18.17
C ALA A 11 -2.37 -4.98 16.98
N GLY A 12 -2.74 -5.92 16.16
CA GLY A 12 -3.72 -5.65 15.13
C GLY A 12 -3.22 -5.05 13.85
N TYR A 13 -1.91 -5.15 13.55
CA TYR A 13 -1.52 -4.66 12.26
C TYR A 13 -0.40 -5.40 11.59
N ALA A 14 -0.44 -5.34 10.28
CA ALA A 14 0.55 -5.91 9.42
C ALA A 14 0.80 -4.93 8.29
N HIS A 15 1.94 -5.05 7.66
CA HIS A 15 2.38 -4.20 6.59
C HIS A 15 2.68 -5.04 5.38
N LEU A 16 2.17 -4.63 4.24
CA LEU A 16 2.52 -5.26 2.97
C LEU A 16 3.00 -4.18 2.04
N ALA A 17 4.02 -4.47 1.28
CA ALA A 17 4.54 -3.52 0.32
C ALA A 17 4.58 -4.16 -1.06
N PHE A 18 4.13 -3.44 -2.05
CA PHE A 18 4.12 -3.88 -3.44
C PHE A 18 4.91 -2.93 -4.28
N SER A 19 5.64 -3.48 -5.23
CA SER A 19 6.24 -2.67 -6.26
C SER A 19 5.38 -2.81 -7.50
N ALA A 20 4.76 -1.73 -7.94
CA ALA A 20 3.88 -1.76 -9.09
C ALA A 20 4.62 -1.66 -10.42
N GLY A 21 5.84 -1.19 -10.38
CA GLY A 21 6.68 -1.13 -11.58
C GLY A 21 6.62 0.19 -12.35
N SER A 22 5.58 0.96 -12.18
CA SER A 22 5.47 2.26 -12.82
C SER A 22 4.45 3.12 -12.10
N ARG A 23 4.50 4.42 -12.35
CA ARG A 23 3.54 5.32 -11.76
C ARG A 23 2.13 5.00 -12.19
N GLU A 24 1.97 4.69 -13.47
CA GLU A 24 0.65 4.35 -13.98
C GLU A 24 0.08 3.12 -13.29
N ALA A 25 0.91 2.10 -13.15
CA ALA A 25 0.46 0.88 -12.50
C ALA A 25 0.14 1.14 -11.04
N GLY A 26 0.93 1.97 -10.38
CA GLY A 26 0.67 2.32 -8.99
C GLY A 26 -0.64 3.07 -8.83
N ASP A 27 -0.91 4.02 -9.73
CA ASP A 27 -2.15 4.77 -9.70
C ASP A 27 -3.35 3.88 -9.95
N GLN A 28 -3.22 2.98 -10.91
CA GLN A 28 -4.31 2.08 -11.22
C GLN A 28 -4.63 1.15 -10.07
N LEU A 29 -3.61 0.61 -9.46
CA LEU A 29 -3.81 -0.28 -8.33
C LEU A 29 -4.42 0.46 -7.14
N THR A 30 -3.93 1.66 -6.88
CA THR A 30 -4.47 2.49 -5.81
C THR A 30 -5.94 2.78 -6.07
N GLY A 31 -6.28 3.13 -7.31
CA GLY A 31 -7.65 3.41 -7.68
C GLY A 31 -8.56 2.21 -7.54
N ARG A 32 -8.06 1.04 -7.91
CA ARG A 32 -8.84 -0.18 -7.78
C ARG A 32 -9.14 -0.52 -6.34
N LEU A 33 -8.15 -0.36 -5.49
CA LEU A 33 -8.34 -0.65 -4.07
C LEU A 33 -9.32 0.34 -3.46
N ARG A 34 -9.22 1.60 -3.85
CA ARG A 34 -10.15 2.59 -3.36
C ARG A 34 -11.57 2.27 -3.78
N GLN A 35 -11.75 1.86 -5.03
CA GLN A 35 -13.08 1.51 -5.53
C GLN A 35 -13.62 0.26 -4.85
N ALA A 36 -12.75 -0.60 -4.40
CA ALA A 36 -13.16 -1.80 -3.68
C ALA A 36 -13.56 -1.51 -2.24
N GLY A 37 -13.41 -0.27 -1.80
CA GLY A 37 -13.85 0.13 -0.47
C GLY A 37 -12.73 0.31 0.54
N TYR A 38 -11.47 0.24 0.11
CA TYR A 38 -10.35 0.41 1.02
C TYR A 38 -9.92 1.87 1.04
N PRO A 39 -9.89 2.51 2.20
CA PRO A 39 -9.51 3.92 2.26
C PRO A 39 -8.06 4.15 1.88
N VAL A 40 -7.83 5.19 1.13
CA VAL A 40 -6.47 5.63 0.81
C VAL A 40 -6.01 6.54 1.93
N LEU A 41 -4.98 6.13 2.63
CA LEU A 41 -4.46 6.89 3.76
C LEU A 41 -3.56 8.03 3.31
N SER A 42 -2.80 7.80 2.26
CA SER A 42 -1.95 8.85 1.70
C SER A 42 -1.56 8.53 0.28
N GLY A 43 -1.26 9.56 -0.50
CA GLY A 43 -0.80 9.41 -1.86
C GLY A 43 -1.90 9.08 -2.85
N PRO A 44 -1.53 8.77 -4.09
CA PRO A 44 -0.14 8.64 -4.57
C PRO A 44 0.61 9.97 -4.53
N ARG A 45 1.87 9.90 -4.17
CA ARG A 45 2.68 11.11 -4.12
C ARG A 45 4.15 10.74 -4.26
N THR A 46 4.93 11.74 -4.64
CA THR A 46 6.37 11.58 -4.70
C THR A 46 6.93 12.00 -3.35
N THR A 47 7.72 11.13 -2.75
CA THR A 47 8.32 11.43 -1.45
C THR A 47 9.57 12.28 -1.65
N GLY A 48 10.12 12.77 -0.55
CA GLY A 48 11.32 13.58 -0.60
C GLY A 48 12.52 12.85 -1.19
N ASP A 49 12.48 11.52 -1.16
CA ASP A 49 13.56 10.70 -1.71
C ASP A 49 13.36 10.38 -3.17
N GLY A 50 12.30 10.88 -3.76
CA GLY A 50 12.03 10.61 -5.16
C GLY A 50 11.21 9.36 -5.41
N TYR A 51 10.74 8.70 -4.38
CA TYR A 51 9.90 7.53 -4.55
C TYR A 51 8.46 7.96 -4.76
N TYR A 52 7.76 7.19 -5.57
CA TYR A 52 6.36 7.43 -5.79
C TYR A 52 5.59 6.33 -5.07
N GLU A 53 4.71 6.71 -4.16
CA GLU A 53 4.06 5.71 -3.33
C GLU A 53 2.69 6.14 -2.86
N SER A 54 1.88 5.15 -2.50
CA SER A 54 0.61 5.39 -1.84
C SER A 54 0.45 4.39 -0.71
N CYS A 55 -0.42 4.70 0.22
CA CYS A 55 -0.66 3.86 1.37
C CYS A 55 -2.15 3.68 1.54
N ILE A 56 -2.57 2.45 1.73
CA ILE A 56 -3.98 2.09 1.78
C ILE A 56 -4.25 1.28 3.04
N ALA A 57 -5.38 1.53 3.66
CA ALA A 57 -5.80 0.74 4.80
C ALA A 57 -6.55 -0.49 4.30
N GLY A 58 -6.02 -1.64 4.59
CA GLY A 58 -6.71 -2.89 4.29
C GLY A 58 -7.59 -3.30 5.45
N ALA A 59 -8.01 -4.56 5.43
CA ALA A 59 -8.86 -5.09 6.47
C ALA A 59 -8.07 -5.33 7.74
N GLU A 60 -8.72 -5.14 8.87
CA GLU A 60 -8.17 -5.54 10.16
C GLU A 60 -6.79 -5.01 10.50
N GLY A 61 -6.59 -3.76 10.20
CA GLY A 61 -5.32 -3.13 10.54
C GLY A 61 -4.20 -3.37 9.57
N LEU A 62 -4.49 -4.03 8.46
CA LEU A 62 -3.50 -4.23 7.42
C LEU A 62 -3.21 -2.91 6.73
N ARG A 63 -1.95 -2.64 6.50
CA ARG A 63 -1.55 -1.44 5.77
C ARG A 63 -0.81 -1.87 4.50
N ILE A 64 -1.26 -1.35 3.39
CA ILE A 64 -0.71 -1.71 2.09
C ILE A 64 0.01 -0.51 1.52
N GLU A 65 1.29 -0.68 1.22
CA GLU A 65 2.08 0.37 0.59
C GLU A 65 2.34 -0.03 -0.85
N ILE A 66 2.09 0.89 -1.76
CA ILE A 66 2.28 0.65 -3.18
C ILE A 66 3.38 1.58 -3.67
N THR A 67 4.45 1.01 -4.19
CA THR A 67 5.59 1.78 -4.70
C THR A 67 5.84 1.43 -6.16
N ILE A 68 6.80 2.06 -6.76
CA ILE A 68 7.19 1.73 -8.14
C ILE A 68 8.61 1.20 -8.20
#